data_4d8d05d04c47c45bfa887c9dbb16bdb9
#
_entry.id   4d8d05d04c47c45bfa887c9dbb16bdb9
#
_cell.length_a   1.000
_cell.length_b   1.000
_cell.length_c   1.000
_cell.angle_alpha   90.00
_cell.angle_beta   90.00
_cell.angle_gamma   90.00
#
_symmetry.space_group_name_H-M   'P 1'
#
loop_
_entity.id
_entity.type
_entity.pdbx_description
1 polymer ?
#
loop_
_entity_poly.entity_id
_entity_poly.type
_entity_poly.pdbx_seq_one_letter_code
_entity_poly.pdbx_strand_id
1 'polypeptide(L)'
;SGMAIAALVAFRGGLFNIGGEGQLVVGGFACAFTGLLVSDFGFIGILISIISGMLAGATWAILSGFLTVYMGVPLLVGSLLLNYPARFITSYLVSHPFRDVQSGLPQTFLLSKNVWLPYFPNTRLDLGILIIFFVYVICLIIFYYTKHGYHSKNMGHSLSYVKLSGLPTKKIVFKTLALSGAIAGIVGSIAVLGIHHRFTDGMLVQPLYAWTGIIAALLVNLNLWFVPLAGFFFAAIYTGAAGMERIAQVPKEIATVIQAVIILFVVGKLGSLTNLSSSKGDKDD
;
A
#
# COMPACT_ATOMS: atom_id res chain seq x y z
N SER A 1 -0.49 -7.34 4.86
CA SER A 1 -1.47 -6.53 5.64
C SER A 1 -1.27 -5.01 5.45
N GLY A 2 -0.04 -4.48 5.44
CA GLY A 2 0.22 -3.04 5.34
C GLY A 2 -0.41 -2.38 4.10
N MET A 3 -0.24 -2.97 2.91
CA MET A 3 -0.87 -2.47 1.69
C MET A 3 -2.41 -2.57 1.71
N ALA A 4 -2.96 -3.56 2.43
CA ALA A 4 -4.40 -3.65 2.62
C ALA A 4 -4.95 -2.50 3.49
N ILE A 5 -4.21 -2.09 4.52
CA ILE A 5 -4.54 -0.91 5.33
C ILE A 5 -4.48 0.35 4.44
N ALA A 6 -3.43 0.52 3.64
CA ALA A 6 -3.28 1.66 2.73
C ALA A 6 -4.46 1.78 1.75
N ALA A 7 -4.84 0.69 1.10
CA ALA A 7 -5.97 0.65 0.18
C ALA A 7 -7.31 0.93 0.91
N LEU A 8 -7.53 0.29 2.05
CA LEU A 8 -8.75 0.43 2.85
C LEU A 8 -8.96 1.88 3.31
N VAL A 9 -7.90 2.55 3.75
CA VAL A 9 -7.94 3.96 4.17
C VAL A 9 -8.53 4.85 3.08
N ALA A 10 -8.09 4.68 1.84
CA ALA A 10 -8.60 5.44 0.72
C ALA A 10 -10.03 5.01 0.32
N PHE A 11 -10.27 3.72 0.17
CA PHE A 11 -11.53 3.17 -0.34
C PHE A 11 -12.71 3.42 0.60
N ARG A 12 -12.48 3.37 1.91
CA ARG A 12 -13.50 3.69 2.91
C ARG A 12 -13.97 5.15 2.82
N GLY A 13 -13.12 6.04 2.32
CA GLY A 13 -13.46 7.42 1.99
C GLY A 13 -14.12 7.60 0.62
N GLY A 14 -14.46 6.52 -0.10
CA GLY A 14 -14.96 6.59 -1.47
C GLY A 14 -13.89 6.98 -2.49
N LEU A 15 -12.62 6.95 -2.10
CA LEU A 15 -11.47 7.33 -2.92
C LEU A 15 -10.81 6.06 -3.48
N PHE A 16 -11.21 5.64 -4.68
CA PHE A 16 -10.62 4.47 -5.34
C PHE A 16 -9.20 4.77 -5.83
N ASN A 17 -8.25 4.76 -4.88
CA ASN A 17 -6.83 4.96 -5.13
C ASN A 17 -6.15 3.64 -5.49
N ILE A 18 -5.87 3.42 -6.78
CA ILE A 18 -5.11 2.27 -7.29
C ILE A 18 -3.62 2.60 -7.46
N GLY A 19 -3.21 3.81 -7.07
CA GLY A 19 -1.82 4.29 -7.12
C GLY A 19 -0.89 3.73 -6.04
N GLY A 20 -1.36 2.76 -5.26
CA GLY A 20 -0.58 2.18 -4.16
C GLY A 20 0.75 1.59 -4.57
N GLU A 21 0.87 1.09 -5.81
CA GLU A 21 2.12 0.56 -6.35
C GLU A 21 3.17 1.67 -6.52
N GLY A 22 2.81 2.79 -7.15
CA GLY A 22 3.72 3.93 -7.30
C GLY A 22 4.12 4.54 -5.96
N GLN A 23 3.18 4.65 -5.02
CA GLN A 23 3.43 5.14 -3.65
C GLN A 23 4.41 4.24 -2.89
N LEU A 24 4.26 2.93 -3.03
CA LEU A 24 5.14 1.90 -2.46
C LEU A 24 6.56 2.01 -3.02
N VAL A 25 6.67 2.11 -4.35
CA VAL A 25 7.93 2.15 -5.08
C VAL A 25 8.70 3.42 -4.77
N VAL A 26 8.05 4.59 -4.87
CA VAL A 26 8.67 5.90 -4.57
C VAL A 26 9.07 5.97 -3.09
N GLY A 27 8.22 5.46 -2.19
CA GLY A 27 8.52 5.40 -0.76
C GLY A 27 9.71 4.48 -0.46
N GLY A 28 9.75 3.30 -1.05
CA GLY A 28 10.87 2.36 -0.89
C GLY A 28 12.18 2.92 -1.44
N PHE A 29 12.15 3.58 -2.60
CA PHE A 29 13.33 4.24 -3.16
C PHE A 29 13.83 5.38 -2.28
N ALA A 30 12.94 6.26 -1.81
CA ALA A 30 13.30 7.36 -0.92
C ALA A 30 13.93 6.85 0.39
N CYS A 31 13.37 5.78 0.94
CA CYS A 31 13.92 5.10 2.11
C CYS A 31 15.33 4.55 1.85
N ALA A 32 15.54 3.86 0.72
CA ALA A 32 16.85 3.33 0.36
C ALA A 32 17.88 4.45 0.19
N PHE A 33 17.53 5.49 -0.55
CA PHE A 33 18.39 6.65 -0.78
C PHE A 33 18.78 7.33 0.54
N THR A 34 17.81 7.62 1.40
CA THR A 34 18.07 8.22 2.71
C THR A 34 18.91 7.30 3.60
N GLY A 35 18.61 5.98 3.59
CA GLY A 35 19.35 5.00 4.35
C GLY A 35 20.84 4.90 3.98
N LEU A 36 21.19 5.17 2.70
CA LEU A 36 22.60 5.28 2.28
C LEU A 36 23.27 6.53 2.87
N LEU A 37 22.54 7.63 2.99
CA LEU A 37 23.09 8.91 3.50
C LEU A 37 23.24 8.93 5.02
N VAL A 38 22.37 8.22 5.73
CA VAL A 38 22.31 8.24 7.20
C VAL A 38 22.79 6.92 7.85
N SER A 39 23.62 6.18 7.13
CA SER A 39 24.13 4.86 7.56
C SER A 39 24.83 4.88 8.92
N ASP A 40 25.46 6.00 9.28
CA ASP A 40 26.27 6.12 10.49
C ASP A 40 25.43 6.40 11.75
N PHE A 41 24.15 6.77 11.59
CA PHE A 41 23.27 7.14 12.71
C PHE A 41 22.55 5.94 13.34
N GLY A 42 22.81 4.70 12.91
CA GLY A 42 22.24 3.50 13.51
C GLY A 42 20.70 3.53 13.57
N PHE A 43 20.11 3.34 14.75
CA PHE A 43 18.65 3.33 14.92
C PHE A 43 17.96 4.64 14.49
N ILE A 44 18.60 5.78 14.70
CA ILE A 44 18.07 7.08 14.24
C ILE A 44 18.04 7.09 12.71
N GLY A 45 19.04 6.52 12.04
CA GLY A 45 19.08 6.34 10.59
C GLY A 45 17.90 5.52 10.07
N ILE A 46 17.50 4.46 10.77
CA ILE A 46 16.29 3.68 10.44
C ILE A 46 15.06 4.55 10.48
N LEU A 47 14.85 5.33 11.55
CA LEU A 47 13.68 6.19 11.70
C LEU A 47 13.62 7.27 10.61
N ILE A 48 14.74 7.94 10.34
CA ILE A 48 14.82 8.97 9.28
C ILE A 48 14.50 8.34 7.92
N SER A 49 15.02 7.15 7.62
CA SER A 49 14.76 6.46 6.36
C SER A 49 13.28 6.08 6.20
N ILE A 50 12.63 5.58 7.26
CA ILE A 50 11.20 5.25 7.22
C ILE A 50 10.36 6.52 7.07
N ILE A 51 10.69 7.60 7.77
CA ILE A 51 9.99 8.89 7.64
C ILE A 51 10.13 9.43 6.22
N SER A 52 11.32 9.35 5.62
CA SER A 52 11.54 9.74 4.22
C SER A 52 10.64 8.94 3.27
N GLY A 53 10.59 7.62 3.41
CA GLY A 53 9.71 6.77 2.60
C GLY A 53 8.22 7.06 2.81
N MET A 54 7.81 7.29 4.06
CA MET A 54 6.46 7.70 4.43
C MET A 54 6.06 9.03 3.74
N LEU A 55 6.91 10.04 3.81
CA LEU A 55 6.67 11.35 3.20
C LEU A 55 6.64 11.27 1.67
N ALA A 56 7.55 10.51 1.07
CA ALA A 56 7.60 10.33 -0.37
C ALA A 56 6.34 9.63 -0.91
N GLY A 57 5.89 8.55 -0.25
CA GLY A 57 4.65 7.87 -0.58
C GLY A 57 3.42 8.77 -0.41
N ALA A 58 3.37 9.56 0.68
CA ALA A 58 2.29 10.53 0.91
C ALA A 58 2.25 11.61 -0.18
N THR A 59 3.39 12.18 -0.53
CA THR A 59 3.51 13.20 -1.59
C THR A 59 3.04 12.66 -2.93
N TRP A 60 3.44 11.44 -3.27
CA TRP A 60 2.99 10.78 -4.50
C TRP A 60 1.48 10.57 -4.54
N ALA A 61 0.87 10.19 -3.41
CA ALA A 61 -0.58 10.06 -3.29
C ALA A 61 -1.30 11.42 -3.39
N ILE A 62 -0.73 12.48 -2.81
CA ILE A 62 -1.26 13.85 -2.93
C ILE A 62 -1.27 14.30 -4.40
N LEU A 63 -0.28 13.92 -5.19
CA LEU A 63 -0.25 14.24 -6.62
C LEU A 63 -1.47 13.68 -7.36
N SER A 64 -1.89 12.43 -7.08
CA SER A 64 -3.12 11.87 -7.66
C SER A 64 -4.37 12.65 -7.21
N GLY A 65 -4.40 13.07 -5.94
CA GLY A 65 -5.46 13.93 -5.41
C GLY A 65 -5.50 15.30 -6.09
N PHE A 66 -4.34 15.89 -6.40
CA PHE A 66 -4.25 17.15 -7.13
C PHE A 66 -4.85 17.03 -8.53
N LEU A 67 -4.49 15.99 -9.28
CA LEU A 67 -5.07 15.71 -10.60
C LEU A 67 -6.61 15.60 -10.53
N THR A 68 -7.12 14.94 -9.48
CA THR A 68 -8.56 14.76 -9.32
C THR A 68 -9.27 16.04 -8.92
N VAL A 69 -8.76 16.77 -7.93
CA VAL A 69 -9.47 17.92 -7.33
C VAL A 69 -9.40 19.18 -8.20
N TYR A 70 -8.27 19.39 -8.90
CA TYR A 70 -8.03 20.61 -9.68
C TYR A 70 -8.09 20.43 -11.18
N MET A 71 -7.78 19.24 -11.69
CA MET A 71 -7.79 18.95 -13.13
C MET A 71 -8.99 18.10 -13.55
N GLY A 72 -9.83 17.64 -12.61
CA GLY A 72 -11.04 16.85 -12.91
C GLY A 72 -10.76 15.42 -13.39
N VAL A 73 -9.53 14.93 -13.29
CA VAL A 73 -9.18 13.56 -13.67
C VAL A 73 -9.80 12.57 -12.67
N PRO A 74 -10.54 11.54 -13.13
CA PRO A 74 -11.04 10.51 -12.20
C PRO A 74 -9.91 9.88 -11.40
N LEU A 75 -10.06 9.82 -10.06
CA LEU A 75 -8.98 9.37 -9.16
C LEU A 75 -8.45 7.99 -9.51
N LEU A 76 -9.35 7.07 -9.85
CA LEU A 76 -8.98 5.71 -10.29
C LEU A 76 -7.99 5.75 -11.45
N VAL A 77 -8.29 6.53 -12.48
CA VAL A 77 -7.45 6.64 -13.68
C VAL A 77 -6.16 7.39 -13.37
N GLY A 78 -6.25 8.55 -12.71
CA GLY A 78 -5.09 9.37 -12.38
C GLY A 78 -4.09 8.65 -11.47
N SER A 79 -4.59 7.96 -10.45
CA SER A 79 -3.74 7.20 -9.53
C SER A 79 -3.09 5.98 -10.20
N LEU A 80 -3.83 5.26 -11.07
CA LEU A 80 -3.29 4.14 -11.83
C LEU A 80 -2.18 4.58 -12.79
N LEU A 81 -2.43 5.66 -13.54
CA LEU A 81 -1.45 6.19 -14.51
C LEU A 81 -0.16 6.67 -13.81
N LEU A 82 -0.25 7.22 -12.61
CA LEU A 82 0.90 7.66 -11.83
C LEU A 82 1.81 6.49 -11.37
N ASN A 83 1.38 5.24 -11.43
CA ASN A 83 2.25 4.10 -11.16
C ASN A 83 3.39 4.00 -12.20
N TYR A 84 3.13 4.34 -13.47
CA TYR A 84 4.14 4.27 -14.54
C TYR A 84 5.27 5.28 -14.35
N PRO A 85 5.02 6.59 -14.19
CA PRO A 85 6.09 7.54 -13.89
C PRO A 85 6.86 7.18 -12.61
N ALA A 86 6.20 6.69 -11.56
CA ALA A 86 6.86 6.23 -10.34
C ALA A 86 7.91 5.16 -10.65
N ARG A 87 7.51 4.14 -11.42
CA ARG A 87 8.40 3.03 -11.83
C ARG A 87 9.53 3.51 -12.73
N PHE A 88 9.23 4.31 -13.75
CA PHE A 88 10.26 4.79 -14.70
C PHE A 88 11.26 5.72 -14.04
N ILE A 89 10.82 6.64 -13.17
CA ILE A 89 11.71 7.54 -12.44
C ILE A 89 12.64 6.73 -11.53
N THR A 90 12.10 5.82 -10.73
CA THR A 90 12.92 5.00 -9.82
C THR A 90 13.85 4.05 -10.58
N SER A 91 13.39 3.43 -11.67
CA SER A 91 14.22 2.61 -12.56
C SER A 91 15.37 3.40 -13.17
N TYR A 92 15.12 4.61 -13.66
CA TYR A 92 16.16 5.51 -14.15
C TYR A 92 17.18 5.84 -13.06
N LEU A 93 16.72 6.21 -11.86
CA LEU A 93 17.60 6.62 -10.76
C LEU A 93 18.53 5.48 -10.30
N VAL A 94 18.03 4.23 -10.24
CA VAL A 94 18.87 3.08 -9.85
C VAL A 94 19.71 2.51 -10.99
N SER A 95 19.39 2.88 -12.24
CA SER A 95 20.18 2.44 -13.41
C SER A 95 21.32 3.39 -13.74
N HIS A 96 21.25 4.66 -13.34
CA HIS A 96 22.20 5.70 -13.70
C HIS A 96 22.86 6.36 -12.49
N PRO A 97 22.25 7.39 -11.79
CA PRO A 97 23.00 8.16 -10.81
C PRO A 97 23.28 7.38 -9.50
N PHE A 98 22.42 6.45 -9.11
CA PHE A 98 22.54 5.71 -7.83
C PHE A 98 22.82 4.22 -8.02
N ARG A 99 23.33 3.88 -9.20
CA ARG A 99 23.65 2.49 -9.55
C ARG A 99 24.88 1.99 -8.79
N ASP A 100 24.78 0.80 -8.24
CA ASP A 100 25.93 0.02 -7.81
C ASP A 100 26.68 -0.48 -9.07
N VAL A 101 27.79 0.18 -9.40
CA VAL A 101 28.57 -0.10 -10.63
C VAL A 101 29.20 -1.49 -10.60
N GLN A 102 29.40 -2.07 -9.41
CA GLN A 102 29.95 -3.43 -9.27
C GLN A 102 28.90 -4.52 -9.51
N SER A 103 27.63 -4.14 -9.54
CA SER A 103 26.53 -5.06 -9.80
C SER A 103 26.15 -5.10 -11.27
N GLY A 104 25.86 -6.31 -11.78
CA GLY A 104 25.29 -6.50 -13.13
C GLY A 104 23.80 -6.08 -13.22
N LEU A 105 23.14 -5.80 -12.09
CA LEU A 105 21.71 -5.45 -12.01
C LEU A 105 21.52 -3.94 -11.76
N PRO A 106 20.39 -3.35 -12.20
CA PRO A 106 20.00 -1.99 -11.84
C PRO A 106 19.53 -1.95 -10.39
N GLN A 107 20.45 -1.62 -9.49
CA GLN A 107 20.22 -1.57 -8.05
C GLN A 107 21.11 -0.54 -7.37
N THR A 108 20.70 -0.10 -6.17
CA THR A 108 21.51 0.76 -5.30
C THR A 108 22.59 -0.05 -4.59
N PHE A 109 23.57 0.64 -4.03
CA PHE A 109 24.51 0.02 -3.08
C PHE A 109 23.76 -0.66 -1.93
N LEU A 110 24.39 -1.68 -1.33
CA LEU A 110 23.87 -2.35 -0.15
C LEU A 110 23.88 -1.38 1.03
N LEU A 111 22.77 -1.30 1.73
CA LEU A 111 22.66 -0.51 2.95
C LEU A 111 23.57 -1.07 4.04
N SER A 112 24.17 -0.20 4.85
CA SER A 112 24.93 -0.60 6.02
C SER A 112 24.03 -1.40 6.99
N LYS A 113 24.62 -2.39 7.66
CA LYS A 113 23.92 -3.19 8.68
C LYS A 113 23.33 -2.33 9.81
N ASN A 114 23.89 -1.15 10.06
CA ASN A 114 23.43 -0.23 11.10
C ASN A 114 22.00 0.31 10.84
N VAL A 115 21.56 0.33 9.59
CA VAL A 115 20.22 0.79 9.19
C VAL A 115 19.30 -0.35 8.77
N TRP A 116 19.69 -1.60 8.98
CA TRP A 116 18.79 -2.74 8.78
C TRP A 116 17.77 -2.81 9.91
N LEU A 117 16.54 -3.21 9.59
CA LEU A 117 15.56 -3.53 10.62
C LEU A 117 16.04 -4.79 11.37
N PRO A 118 16.20 -4.70 12.72
CA PRO A 118 16.64 -5.85 13.50
C PRO A 118 15.63 -6.99 13.43
N TYR A 119 16.13 -8.21 13.43
CA TYR A 119 15.33 -9.44 13.49
C TYR A 119 15.08 -9.84 14.94
N PHE A 120 13.94 -10.47 15.20
CA PHE A 120 13.69 -11.10 16.50
C PHE A 120 14.62 -12.32 16.67
N PRO A 121 15.18 -12.51 17.88
CA PRO A 121 16.07 -13.65 18.14
C PRO A 121 15.42 -14.97 17.73
N ASN A 122 16.20 -15.83 17.06
CA ASN A 122 15.78 -17.15 16.60
C ASN A 122 14.59 -17.17 15.62
N THR A 123 14.23 -16.04 15.01
CA THR A 123 13.15 -15.97 14.03
C THR A 123 13.62 -15.30 12.74
N ARG A 124 12.82 -15.43 11.67
CA ARG A 124 13.00 -14.67 10.41
C ARG A 124 12.12 -13.43 10.35
N LEU A 125 11.50 -13.04 11.48
CA LEU A 125 10.64 -11.87 11.55
C LEU A 125 11.50 -10.66 11.92
N ASP A 126 11.32 -9.57 11.18
CA ASP A 126 11.94 -8.28 11.46
C ASP A 126 11.00 -7.36 12.26
N LEU A 127 11.53 -6.25 12.78
CA LEU A 127 10.73 -5.24 13.48
C LEU A 127 9.66 -4.58 12.61
N GLY A 128 9.68 -4.79 11.31
CA GLY A 128 8.65 -4.28 10.38
C GLY A 128 7.25 -4.77 10.74
N ILE A 129 7.11 -5.96 11.34
CA ILE A 129 5.81 -6.47 11.79
C ILE A 129 5.23 -5.60 12.92
N LEU A 130 6.06 -5.14 13.85
CA LEU A 130 5.62 -4.22 14.91
C LEU A 130 5.26 -2.85 14.34
N ILE A 131 6.03 -2.34 13.39
CA ILE A 131 5.73 -1.07 12.73
C ILE A 131 4.36 -1.15 12.05
N ILE A 132 4.07 -2.22 11.30
CA ILE A 132 2.76 -2.42 10.67
C ILE A 132 1.65 -2.59 11.72
N PHE A 133 1.93 -3.25 12.84
CA PHE A 133 0.97 -3.36 13.94
C PHE A 133 0.65 -1.98 14.55
N PHE A 134 1.65 -1.13 14.79
CA PHE A 134 1.43 0.23 15.27
C PHE A 134 0.67 1.09 14.24
N VAL A 135 1.02 0.99 12.97
CA VAL A 135 0.28 1.66 11.88
C VAL A 135 -1.18 1.21 11.87
N TYR A 136 -1.43 -0.08 12.03
CA TYR A 136 -2.79 -0.63 12.13
C TYR A 136 -3.57 -0.05 13.31
N VAL A 137 -2.97 -0.02 14.52
CA VAL A 137 -3.60 0.55 15.71
C VAL A 137 -3.88 2.05 15.52
N ILE A 138 -2.92 2.80 14.96
CA ILE A 138 -3.12 4.22 14.64
C ILE A 138 -4.29 4.40 13.66
N CYS A 139 -4.39 3.56 12.64
CA CYS A 139 -5.52 3.60 11.71
C CYS A 139 -6.86 3.29 12.39
N LEU A 140 -6.90 2.31 13.31
CA LEU A 140 -8.09 2.05 14.13
C LEU A 140 -8.50 3.31 14.91
N ILE A 141 -7.55 3.94 15.59
CA ILE A 141 -7.80 5.16 16.35
C ILE A 141 -8.31 6.29 15.44
N ILE A 142 -7.64 6.52 14.32
CA ILE A 142 -8.04 7.57 13.36
C ILE A 142 -9.46 7.33 12.86
N PHE A 143 -9.79 6.12 12.43
CA PHE A 143 -11.08 5.84 11.79
C PHE A 143 -12.26 5.73 12.75
N TYR A 144 -12.04 5.27 13.99
CA TYR A 144 -13.14 5.07 14.94
C TYR A 144 -13.27 6.18 15.98
N TYR A 145 -12.19 6.91 16.28
CA TYR A 145 -12.17 7.87 17.37
C TYR A 145 -11.87 9.32 16.96
N THR A 146 -11.61 9.60 15.65
CA THR A 146 -11.33 10.98 15.22
C THR A 146 -12.38 11.53 14.26
N LYS A 147 -12.48 12.88 14.26
CA LYS A 147 -13.33 13.63 13.30
C LYS A 147 -12.96 13.30 11.84
N HIS A 148 -11.67 13.09 11.55
CA HIS A 148 -11.23 12.78 10.19
C HIS A 148 -11.79 11.43 9.71
N GLY A 149 -11.76 10.39 10.55
CA GLY A 149 -12.33 9.09 10.21
C GLY A 149 -13.84 9.17 9.99
N TYR A 150 -14.56 9.92 10.83
CA TYR A 150 -16.00 10.18 10.65
C TYR A 150 -16.29 10.89 9.33
N HIS A 151 -15.57 11.98 9.02
CA HIS A 151 -15.76 12.73 7.77
C HIS A 151 -15.41 11.88 6.53
N SER A 152 -14.31 11.11 6.58
CA SER A 152 -13.90 10.22 5.49
C SER A 152 -14.96 9.14 5.24
N LYS A 153 -15.47 8.49 6.29
CA LYS A 153 -16.54 7.49 6.19
C LYS A 153 -17.79 8.07 5.54
N ASN A 154 -18.26 9.24 5.99
CA ASN A 154 -19.43 9.90 5.43
C ASN A 154 -19.23 10.30 3.96
N MET A 155 -18.03 10.74 3.60
CA MET A 155 -17.69 11.03 2.20
C MET A 155 -17.77 9.78 1.32
N GLY A 156 -17.36 8.64 1.84
CA GLY A 156 -17.49 7.34 1.16
C GLY A 156 -18.95 6.90 0.95
N HIS A 157 -19.85 7.27 1.85
CA HIS A 157 -21.30 6.97 1.71
C HIS A 157 -22.00 7.95 0.75
N SER A 158 -21.73 9.25 0.88
CA SER A 158 -22.35 10.26 0.02
C SER A 158 -21.54 11.55 -0.05
N LEU A 159 -20.91 11.77 -1.21
CA LEU A 159 -20.18 13.01 -1.48
C LEU A 159 -21.12 14.24 -1.45
N SER A 160 -22.38 14.08 -1.92
CA SER A 160 -23.38 15.15 -1.93
C SER A 160 -23.75 15.57 -0.50
N TYR A 161 -23.96 14.62 0.41
CA TYR A 161 -24.22 14.89 1.82
C TYR A 161 -23.08 15.72 2.45
N VAL A 162 -21.82 15.32 2.22
CA VAL A 162 -20.66 16.01 2.78
C VAL A 162 -20.53 17.44 2.24
N LYS A 163 -20.84 17.65 0.94
CA LYS A 163 -20.87 19.01 0.35
C LYS A 163 -21.97 19.88 0.94
N LEU A 164 -23.18 19.35 1.08
CA LEU A 164 -24.33 20.07 1.65
C LEU A 164 -24.12 20.41 3.13
N SER A 165 -23.40 19.55 3.88
CA SER A 165 -23.03 19.78 5.28
C SER A 165 -21.91 20.82 5.46
N GLY A 166 -21.42 21.47 4.39
CA GLY A 166 -20.37 22.49 4.45
C GLY A 166 -18.98 21.98 4.83
N LEU A 167 -18.77 20.66 4.83
CA LEU A 167 -17.48 20.09 5.21
C LEU A 167 -16.43 20.31 4.09
N PRO A 168 -15.16 20.56 4.45
CA PRO A 168 -14.11 20.86 3.48
C PRO A 168 -13.65 19.60 2.73
N THR A 169 -14.45 19.18 1.72
CA THR A 169 -14.23 17.95 0.95
C THR A 169 -12.82 17.83 0.39
N LYS A 170 -12.26 18.91 -0.17
CA LYS A 170 -10.87 18.92 -0.67
C LYS A 170 -9.86 18.52 0.40
N LYS A 171 -9.98 19.09 1.61
CA LYS A 171 -9.08 18.76 2.74
C LYS A 171 -9.22 17.31 3.16
N ILE A 172 -10.44 16.76 3.14
CA ILE A 172 -10.69 15.35 3.49
C ILE A 172 -10.01 14.45 2.45
N VAL A 173 -10.19 14.72 1.15
CA VAL A 173 -9.55 13.97 0.05
C VAL A 173 -8.03 13.95 0.21
N PHE A 174 -7.39 15.12 0.34
CA PHE A 174 -5.92 15.21 0.46
C PHE A 174 -5.39 14.50 1.71
N LYS A 175 -6.04 14.67 2.86
CA LYS A 175 -5.63 14.00 4.11
C LYS A 175 -5.75 12.48 4.01
N THR A 176 -6.84 12.00 3.43
CA THR A 176 -7.08 10.55 3.26
C THR A 176 -6.08 9.94 2.29
N LEU A 177 -5.81 10.60 1.16
CA LEU A 177 -4.81 10.13 0.19
C LEU A 177 -3.40 10.20 0.77
N ALA A 178 -3.05 11.29 1.47
CA ALA A 178 -1.76 11.40 2.14
C ALA A 178 -1.54 10.27 3.15
N LEU A 179 -2.55 9.96 3.96
CA LEU A 179 -2.48 8.85 4.91
C LEU A 179 -2.33 7.50 4.21
N SER A 180 -3.10 7.24 3.14
CA SER A 180 -2.98 6.03 2.32
C SER A 180 -1.57 5.89 1.74
N GLY A 181 -1.05 6.97 1.12
CA GLY A 181 0.30 6.97 0.54
C GLY A 181 1.42 6.88 1.57
N ALA A 182 1.25 7.50 2.75
CA ALA A 182 2.18 7.37 3.86
C ALA A 182 2.34 5.91 4.30
N ILE A 183 1.22 5.20 4.45
CA ILE A 183 1.23 3.78 4.81
C ILE A 183 1.90 2.94 3.71
N ALA A 184 1.58 3.20 2.44
CA ALA A 184 2.24 2.50 1.33
C ALA A 184 3.76 2.75 1.32
N GLY A 185 4.19 3.99 1.58
CA GLY A 185 5.61 4.35 1.71
C GLY A 185 6.31 3.65 2.87
N ILE A 186 5.64 3.53 4.03
CA ILE A 186 6.14 2.75 5.18
C ILE A 186 6.32 1.28 4.80
N VAL A 187 5.36 0.68 4.08
CA VAL A 187 5.48 -0.71 3.61
C VAL A 187 6.66 -0.89 2.68
N GLY A 188 6.87 0.05 1.74
CA GLY A 188 8.05 0.08 0.88
C GLY A 188 9.35 0.17 1.67
N SER A 189 9.38 1.02 2.70
CA SER A 189 10.53 1.17 3.60
C SER A 189 10.85 -0.10 4.37
N ILE A 190 9.84 -0.78 4.90
CA ILE A 190 10.01 -2.06 5.60
C ILE A 190 10.57 -3.13 4.66
N ALA A 191 10.08 -3.19 3.43
CA ALA A 191 10.60 -4.15 2.45
C ALA A 191 12.08 -3.89 2.12
N VAL A 192 12.47 -2.62 2.02
CA VAL A 192 13.86 -2.23 1.77
C VAL A 192 14.75 -2.52 2.97
N LEU A 193 14.38 -2.05 4.17
CA LEU A 193 15.26 -2.14 5.35
C LEU A 193 15.24 -3.53 6.02
N GLY A 194 14.15 -4.28 5.87
CA GLY A 194 13.99 -5.58 6.54
C GLY A 194 14.27 -6.78 5.66
N ILE A 195 14.00 -6.70 4.34
CA ILE A 195 14.07 -7.88 3.48
C ILE A 195 15.22 -7.78 2.47
N HIS A 196 15.26 -6.67 1.71
CA HIS A 196 16.16 -6.57 0.56
C HIS A 196 17.47 -5.87 0.86
N HIS A 197 17.50 -4.99 1.86
CA HIS A 197 18.65 -4.18 2.30
C HIS A 197 19.29 -3.34 1.19
N ARG A 198 18.58 -3.13 0.09
CA ARG A 198 18.89 -2.28 -1.07
C ARG A 198 17.63 -2.04 -1.88
N PHE A 199 17.68 -1.13 -2.81
CA PHE A 199 16.60 -0.98 -3.80
C PHE A 199 17.07 -1.55 -5.15
N THR A 200 16.31 -2.52 -5.66
CA THR A 200 16.53 -3.12 -6.98
C THR A 200 15.33 -2.79 -7.86
N ASP A 201 15.53 -2.54 -9.14
CA ASP A 201 14.43 -2.29 -10.06
C ASP A 201 13.43 -3.44 -10.08
N GLY A 202 12.14 -3.09 -10.03
CA GLY A 202 11.04 -4.06 -10.03
C GLY A 202 10.79 -4.83 -8.74
N MET A 203 11.67 -4.78 -7.74
CA MET A 203 11.58 -5.63 -6.54
C MET A 203 10.30 -5.45 -5.72
N LEU A 204 9.69 -4.26 -5.74
CA LEU A 204 8.44 -3.96 -5.02
C LEU A 204 7.19 -4.15 -5.89
N VAL A 205 7.37 -4.25 -7.21
CA VAL A 205 6.30 -4.41 -8.20
C VAL A 205 6.01 -5.88 -8.47
N GLN A 206 7.06 -6.67 -8.73
CA GLN A 206 6.92 -8.09 -9.11
C GLN A 206 6.10 -8.94 -8.14
N PRO A 207 6.21 -8.76 -6.78
CA PRO A 207 5.38 -9.53 -5.85
C PRO A 207 3.92 -9.08 -5.79
N LEU A 208 3.52 -8.05 -6.55
CA LEU A 208 2.16 -7.52 -6.62
C LEU A 208 1.58 -7.10 -5.25
N TYR A 209 2.44 -6.56 -4.34
CA TYR A 209 2.03 -6.19 -2.98
C TYR A 209 0.84 -5.23 -2.95
N ALA A 210 0.81 -4.24 -3.86
CA ALA A 210 -0.27 -3.26 -3.92
C ALA A 210 -1.59 -3.90 -4.34
N TRP A 211 -1.57 -4.75 -5.37
CA TRP A 211 -2.74 -5.46 -5.86
C TRP A 211 -3.28 -6.45 -4.83
N THR A 212 -2.41 -7.25 -4.24
CA THR A 212 -2.79 -8.15 -3.14
C THR A 212 -3.39 -7.37 -1.96
N GLY A 213 -2.87 -6.17 -1.67
CA GLY A 213 -3.42 -5.29 -0.65
C GLY A 213 -4.83 -4.82 -0.98
N ILE A 214 -5.09 -4.40 -2.21
CA ILE A 214 -6.43 -4.02 -2.69
C ILE A 214 -7.41 -5.18 -2.55
N ILE A 215 -7.02 -6.37 -3.01
CA ILE A 215 -7.85 -7.57 -2.91
C ILE A 215 -8.16 -7.90 -1.46
N ALA A 216 -7.16 -7.86 -0.58
CA ALA A 216 -7.33 -8.13 0.85
C ALA A 216 -8.29 -7.13 1.51
N ALA A 217 -8.22 -5.84 1.14
CA ALA A 217 -9.12 -4.82 1.65
C ALA A 217 -10.57 -5.04 1.18
N LEU A 218 -10.77 -5.43 -0.08
CA LEU A 218 -12.09 -5.73 -0.64
C LEU A 218 -12.66 -7.03 -0.07
N LEU A 219 -11.85 -8.07 0.12
CA LEU A 219 -12.26 -9.35 0.71
C LEU A 219 -12.90 -9.16 2.09
N VAL A 220 -12.38 -8.25 2.90
CA VAL A 220 -12.92 -7.92 4.23
C VAL A 220 -13.99 -6.84 4.19
N ASN A 221 -14.53 -6.53 3.01
CA ASN A 221 -15.58 -5.51 2.80
C ASN A 221 -15.22 -4.18 3.47
N LEU A 222 -13.97 -3.74 3.33
CA LEU A 222 -13.40 -2.51 3.90
C LEU A 222 -13.54 -2.42 5.44
N ASN A 223 -13.66 -3.56 6.12
CA ASN A 223 -13.69 -3.62 7.57
C ASN A 223 -12.27 -3.73 8.14
N LEU A 224 -11.84 -2.67 8.82
CA LEU A 224 -10.47 -2.58 9.33
C LEU A 224 -10.12 -3.69 10.33
N TRP A 225 -11.08 -4.18 11.11
CA TRP A 225 -10.87 -5.24 12.10
C TRP A 225 -10.41 -6.57 11.49
N PHE A 226 -10.83 -6.87 10.28
CA PHE A 226 -10.51 -8.13 9.60
C PHE A 226 -9.29 -8.04 8.66
N VAL A 227 -8.68 -6.84 8.50
CA VAL A 227 -7.50 -6.67 7.63
C VAL A 227 -6.32 -7.55 8.04
N PRO A 228 -5.96 -7.70 9.33
CA PRO A 228 -4.86 -8.58 9.72
C PRO A 228 -5.10 -10.03 9.30
N LEU A 229 -6.35 -10.52 9.42
CA LEU A 229 -6.73 -11.87 9.02
C LEU A 229 -6.59 -12.08 7.51
N ALA A 230 -7.11 -11.14 6.70
CA ALA A 230 -6.96 -11.19 5.26
C ALA A 230 -5.48 -11.10 4.84
N GLY A 231 -4.71 -10.23 5.49
CA GLY A 231 -3.28 -10.11 5.24
C GLY A 231 -2.50 -11.39 5.56
N PHE A 232 -2.84 -12.06 6.65
CA PHE A 232 -2.28 -13.37 7.00
C PHE A 232 -2.65 -14.45 5.97
N PHE A 233 -3.91 -14.50 5.56
CA PHE A 233 -4.41 -15.44 4.55
C PHE A 233 -3.64 -15.32 3.22
N PHE A 234 -3.50 -14.11 2.69
CA PHE A 234 -2.74 -13.91 1.44
C PHE A 234 -1.24 -14.16 1.61
N ALA A 235 -0.67 -13.85 2.77
CA ALA A 235 0.72 -14.18 3.07
C ALA A 235 0.95 -15.70 3.11
N ALA A 236 0.01 -16.47 3.68
CA ALA A 236 0.07 -17.92 3.71
C ALA A 236 0.02 -18.52 2.28
N ILE A 237 -0.88 -18.01 1.42
CA ILE A 237 -0.95 -18.43 0.00
C ILE A 237 0.38 -18.13 -0.70
N TYR A 238 0.90 -16.92 -0.56
CA TYR A 238 2.15 -16.52 -1.21
C TYR A 238 3.34 -17.35 -0.74
N THR A 239 3.47 -17.57 0.57
CA THR A 239 4.56 -18.35 1.17
C THR A 239 4.43 -19.84 0.81
N GLY A 240 3.19 -20.36 0.81
CA GLY A 240 2.91 -21.74 0.38
C GLY A 240 3.28 -21.97 -1.08
N ALA A 241 2.94 -21.04 -1.98
CA ALA A 241 3.32 -21.12 -3.40
C ALA A 241 4.83 -21.07 -3.60
N ALA A 242 5.54 -20.18 -2.88
CA ALA A 242 7.00 -20.14 -2.92
C ALA A 242 7.65 -21.44 -2.36
N GLY A 243 7.00 -22.08 -1.41
CA GLY A 243 7.38 -23.42 -0.92
C GLY A 243 7.18 -24.50 -1.97
N MET A 244 6.04 -24.51 -2.68
CA MET A 244 5.76 -25.45 -3.77
C MET A 244 6.73 -25.29 -4.95
N GLU A 245 7.08 -24.05 -5.29
CA GLU A 245 8.06 -23.78 -6.35
C GLU A 245 9.42 -24.43 -6.05
N ARG A 246 9.87 -24.36 -4.79
CA ARG A 246 11.17 -24.93 -4.37
C ARG A 246 11.16 -26.46 -4.28
N ILE A 247 10.07 -27.07 -3.87
CA ILE A 247 10.00 -28.50 -3.57
C ILE A 247 9.45 -29.29 -4.77
N ALA A 248 8.39 -28.80 -5.40
CA ALA A 248 7.65 -29.50 -6.44
C ALA A 248 7.84 -28.90 -7.83
N GLN A 249 8.71 -27.88 -7.97
CA GLN A 249 8.95 -27.15 -9.22
C GLN A 249 7.66 -26.61 -9.89
N VAL A 250 6.64 -26.37 -9.07
CA VAL A 250 5.38 -25.77 -9.51
C VAL A 250 5.54 -24.26 -9.55
N PRO A 251 5.25 -23.57 -10.67
CA PRO A 251 5.44 -22.13 -10.78
C PRO A 251 4.67 -21.36 -9.71
N LYS A 252 5.30 -20.36 -9.09
CA LYS A 252 4.67 -19.51 -8.04
C LYS A 252 3.49 -18.70 -8.56
N GLU A 253 3.36 -18.56 -9.86
CA GLU A 253 2.25 -17.90 -10.56
C GLU A 253 0.89 -18.53 -10.22
N ILE A 254 0.88 -19.79 -9.76
CA ILE A 254 -0.33 -20.46 -9.24
C ILE A 254 -0.95 -19.67 -8.08
N ALA A 255 -0.14 -19.05 -7.21
CA ALA A 255 -0.68 -18.15 -6.18
C ALA A 255 -1.48 -16.99 -6.78
N THR A 256 -0.99 -16.42 -7.89
CA THR A 256 -1.70 -15.33 -8.60
C THR A 256 -3.02 -15.82 -9.19
N VAL A 257 -3.04 -17.04 -9.74
CA VAL A 257 -4.28 -17.66 -10.26
C VAL A 257 -5.28 -17.89 -9.14
N ILE A 258 -4.84 -18.45 -8.00
CA ILE A 258 -5.70 -18.63 -6.82
C ILE A 258 -6.26 -17.29 -6.34
N GLN A 259 -5.43 -16.25 -6.26
CA GLN A 259 -5.86 -14.90 -5.88
C GLN A 259 -6.91 -14.36 -6.87
N ALA A 260 -6.70 -14.53 -8.18
CA ALA A 260 -7.65 -14.10 -9.21
C ALA A 260 -9.00 -14.81 -9.07
N VAL A 261 -9.00 -16.11 -8.82
CA VAL A 261 -10.22 -16.90 -8.57
C VAL A 261 -10.96 -16.39 -7.34
N ILE A 262 -10.23 -16.13 -6.24
CA ILE A 262 -10.83 -15.56 -5.02
C ILE A 262 -11.49 -14.21 -5.32
N ILE A 263 -10.85 -13.34 -6.11
CA ILE A 263 -11.43 -12.04 -6.50
C ILE A 263 -12.74 -12.24 -7.23
N LEU A 264 -12.79 -13.14 -8.22
CA LEU A 264 -14.00 -13.40 -9.00
C LEU A 264 -15.16 -13.84 -8.11
N PHE A 265 -14.92 -14.72 -7.12
CA PHE A 265 -15.94 -15.15 -6.17
C PHE A 265 -16.39 -14.01 -5.26
N VAL A 266 -15.47 -13.17 -4.76
CA VAL A 266 -15.80 -12.04 -3.88
C VAL A 266 -16.61 -10.99 -4.62
N VAL A 267 -16.19 -10.62 -5.84
CA VAL A 267 -16.89 -9.64 -6.67
C VAL A 267 -18.27 -10.16 -7.12
N GLY A 268 -18.34 -11.43 -7.52
CA GLY A 268 -19.59 -12.08 -7.90
C GLY A 268 -20.62 -12.10 -6.77
N LYS A 269 -20.17 -12.39 -5.55
CA LYS A 269 -21.05 -12.37 -4.36
C LYS A 269 -21.53 -10.96 -4.01
N LEU A 270 -20.67 -9.96 -4.12
CA LEU A 270 -21.06 -8.55 -3.91
C LEU A 270 -22.09 -8.09 -4.96
N GLY A 271 -21.92 -8.44 -6.22
CA GLY A 271 -22.88 -8.14 -7.30
C GLY A 271 -24.25 -8.79 -7.08
N SER A 272 -24.27 -10.03 -6.59
CA SER A 272 -25.56 -10.73 -6.30
C SER A 272 -26.32 -10.10 -5.13
N LEU A 273 -25.63 -9.61 -4.10
CA LEU A 273 -26.25 -8.95 -2.95
C LEU A 273 -26.82 -7.58 -3.30
N THR A 274 -26.20 -6.82 -4.20
CA THR A 274 -26.74 -5.52 -4.68
C THR A 274 -27.99 -5.71 -5.52
N ASN A 275 -28.05 -6.74 -6.34
CA ASN A 275 -29.25 -7.06 -7.14
C ASN A 275 -30.43 -7.53 -6.29
N LEU A 276 -30.19 -8.23 -5.18
CA LEU A 276 -31.25 -8.64 -4.24
C LEU A 276 -31.82 -7.46 -3.45
N SER A 277 -31.04 -6.40 -3.19
CA SER A 277 -31.52 -5.21 -2.49
C SER A 277 -32.35 -4.30 -3.42
N SER A 278 -32.02 -4.24 -4.71
CA SER A 278 -32.80 -3.47 -5.69
C SER A 278 -34.14 -4.15 -6.03
N SER A 279 -34.20 -5.47 -6.01
CA SER A 279 -35.42 -6.24 -6.27
C SER A 279 -36.46 -6.20 -5.11
N LYS A 280 -36.04 -5.81 -3.89
CA LYS A 280 -36.97 -5.64 -2.76
C LYS A 280 -37.62 -4.25 -2.69
N GLY A 281 -37.00 -3.22 -3.31
CA GLY A 281 -37.56 -1.88 -3.35
C GLY A 281 -38.70 -1.68 -4.38
N ASP A 282 -38.85 -2.61 -5.34
CA ASP A 282 -39.79 -2.50 -6.45
C ASP A 282 -41.11 -3.30 -6.22
N LYS A 283 -41.31 -3.82 -4.99
CA LYS A 283 -42.50 -4.60 -4.61
C LYS A 283 -43.43 -3.93 -3.60
N ASP A 284 -43.07 -2.73 -3.13
CA ASP A 284 -43.84 -1.97 -2.14
C ASP A 284 -44.38 -0.62 -2.68
N ASP A 285 -44.53 -0.48 -4.04
CA ASP A 285 -45.30 0.60 -4.70
C ASP A 285 -46.52 0.07 -5.42
#